data_38917ae37110f3f5b21b13f400c2f62f
#
_entry.id   38917ae37110f3f5b21b13f400c2f62f
#
_cell.length_a   1.000
_cell.length_b   1.000
_cell.length_c   1.000
_cell.angle_alpha   90.00
_cell.angle_beta   90.00
_cell.angle_gamma   90.00
#
_symmetry.space_group_name_H-M   'P 1'
#
loop_
_entity.id
_entity.type
_entity.pdbx_description
1 polymer ?
#
loop_
_entity_poly.entity_id
_entity_poly.type
_entity_poly.pdbx_seq_one_letter_code
_entity_poly.pdbx_strand_id
1 'polypeptide(L)'
;MKTVRRLDGWALGGMAAVSCLLTVYPSNRLTAQDPPRISETQSVLSQLVESYGVSGSEGPVRETVKRLLPPWVTTETDTAGNLWARVGPTGGGAPVVFVAHLDEIGFRVTGIHDDGTLELELRGGFFVSLFEAQPALVHLDGGRDVPGVFMPRDSGFARHTPPPFRVDVGTTSRAATEALGVHVGSTVTMPKRYVRLAGTRATGRSFDDRVGSAAQVLALRHMNRAALKHPVVFIWSTREEIGLEGAKAVAATLGTTVHRVHAIDTFVSADSPLELPNFAVAPVGRGAVARSVDNSSVTPPAYVDSLVQVARGRGIALQVGTTNGGNDGSVFTPYGVVDVAIGWPLRYSHSPAEVVDVKDVASLADLIQAVAESW
;
A
#
# COMPACT_ATOMS: atom_id res chain seq x y z
N MET A 1 -73.79 10.19 30.03
CA MET A 1 -74.76 10.91 29.16
C MET A 1 -73.98 11.74 28.14
N LYS A 2 -74.45 11.69 26.91
CA LYS A 2 -74.03 12.37 25.69
C LYS A 2 -72.93 11.62 24.89
N THR A 3 -73.28 10.95 23.94
CA THR A 3 -74.00 10.96 22.66
C THR A 3 -72.96 10.75 21.55
N VAL A 4 -73.11 9.55 20.94
CA VAL A 4 -72.46 9.10 19.71
C VAL A 4 -73.02 9.95 18.55
N ARG A 5 -72.16 10.35 17.61
CA ARG A 5 -72.58 10.61 16.24
C ARG A 5 -71.65 9.89 15.27
N ARG A 6 -72.25 8.93 14.55
CA ARG A 6 -71.76 8.41 13.28
C ARG A 6 -71.92 9.49 12.22
N LEU A 7 -70.94 9.51 11.32
CA LEU A 7 -71.17 10.00 9.98
C LEU A 7 -70.50 9.05 9.00
N ASP A 8 -71.38 8.35 8.25
CA ASP A 8 -71.04 7.59 7.07
C ASP A 8 -70.76 8.57 5.93
N GLY A 9 -69.75 8.29 5.13
CA GLY A 9 -69.45 9.05 3.90
C GLY A 9 -68.53 8.24 3.01
N TRP A 10 -69.09 7.47 2.12
CA TRP A 10 -68.40 6.82 1.00
C TRP A 10 -67.97 7.91 0.00
N ALA A 11 -66.69 7.88 -0.37
CA ALA A 11 -66.25 8.49 -1.61
C ALA A 11 -65.18 7.58 -2.25
N LEU A 12 -65.58 6.93 -3.31
CA LEU A 12 -64.73 6.34 -4.33
C LEU A 12 -63.87 7.46 -4.96
N GLY A 13 -62.56 7.26 -5.01
CA GLY A 13 -61.68 8.18 -5.67
C GLY A 13 -60.30 7.63 -5.94
N GLY A 14 -60.11 7.11 -7.14
CA GLY A 14 -58.91 7.22 -7.92
C GLY A 14 -57.67 6.50 -7.38
N MET A 15 -57.40 5.27 -7.84
CA MET A 15 -56.05 4.72 -7.91
C MET A 15 -55.20 5.58 -8.85
N ALA A 16 -54.46 6.50 -8.30
CA ALA A 16 -53.36 7.13 -9.02
C ALA A 16 -52.21 6.11 -9.11
N ALA A 17 -51.99 5.54 -10.30
CA ALA A 17 -50.81 4.77 -10.64
C ALA A 17 -49.59 5.72 -10.52
N VAL A 18 -48.83 5.58 -9.46
CA VAL A 18 -47.49 6.19 -9.37
C VAL A 18 -46.61 5.42 -10.35
N SER A 19 -46.49 5.92 -11.58
CA SER A 19 -45.44 5.52 -12.50
C SER A 19 -44.11 5.94 -11.91
N CYS A 20 -43.42 4.99 -11.27
CA CYS A 20 -42.01 5.12 -10.95
C CYS A 20 -41.26 5.19 -12.29
N LEU A 21 -41.01 6.39 -12.78
CA LEU A 21 -40.01 6.64 -13.81
C LEU A 21 -38.66 6.25 -13.22
N LEU A 22 -38.24 5.01 -13.45
CA LEU A 22 -36.85 4.62 -13.35
C LEU A 22 -36.10 5.46 -14.40
N THR A 23 -35.58 6.58 -13.98
CA THR A 23 -34.55 7.30 -14.73
C THR A 23 -33.33 6.37 -14.75
N VAL A 24 -33.26 5.53 -15.77
CA VAL A 24 -32.04 4.87 -16.16
C VAL A 24 -31.10 6.00 -16.57
N TYR A 25 -30.21 6.40 -15.66
CA TYR A 25 -29.09 7.23 -16.02
C TYR A 25 -28.28 6.47 -17.07
N PRO A 26 -28.13 7.00 -18.28
CA PRO A 26 -27.28 6.36 -19.26
C PRO A 26 -25.87 6.32 -18.71
N SER A 27 -25.37 5.12 -18.45
CA SER A 27 -23.97 4.85 -18.09
C SER A 27 -23.03 5.02 -19.30
N ASN A 28 -23.42 5.79 -20.30
CA ASN A 28 -22.57 6.19 -21.40
C ASN A 28 -21.78 7.46 -21.03
N ARG A 29 -20.94 7.40 -20.01
CA ARG A 29 -19.72 8.18 -20.08
C ARG A 29 -18.78 7.43 -21.02
N LEU A 30 -18.62 7.94 -22.22
CA LEU A 30 -17.39 7.76 -22.97
C LEU A 30 -16.28 8.28 -22.05
N THR A 31 -15.72 7.39 -21.23
CA THR A 31 -14.49 7.66 -20.51
C THR A 31 -13.45 7.84 -21.61
N ALA A 32 -12.94 9.05 -21.76
CA ALA A 32 -11.74 9.27 -22.55
C ALA A 32 -10.74 8.18 -22.09
N GLN A 33 -10.22 7.44 -23.05
CA GLN A 33 -9.27 6.36 -22.77
C GLN A 33 -8.09 7.01 -22.06
N ASP A 34 -7.71 6.46 -20.88
CA ASP A 34 -6.56 6.98 -20.16
C ASP A 34 -5.32 6.93 -21.05
N PRO A 35 -4.41 7.91 -20.95
CA PRO A 35 -3.13 7.85 -21.65
C PRO A 35 -2.44 6.49 -21.44
N PRO A 36 -1.74 5.94 -22.44
CA PRO A 36 -1.14 4.59 -22.35
C PRO A 36 -0.32 4.39 -21.06
N ARG A 37 0.44 5.39 -20.64
CA ARG A 37 1.24 5.36 -19.41
C ARG A 37 0.38 5.18 -18.16
N ILE A 38 -0.74 5.86 -18.06
CA ILE A 38 -1.69 5.75 -16.94
C ILE A 38 -2.34 4.37 -16.94
N SER A 39 -2.77 3.87 -18.10
CA SER A 39 -3.38 2.54 -18.22
C SER A 39 -2.40 1.43 -17.82
N GLU A 40 -1.14 1.52 -18.23
CA GLU A 40 -0.11 0.57 -17.82
C GLU A 40 0.13 0.63 -16.29
N THR A 41 0.27 1.83 -15.74
CA THR A 41 0.46 2.04 -14.30
C THR A 41 -0.70 1.44 -13.49
N GLN A 42 -1.94 1.67 -13.91
CA GLN A 42 -3.12 1.04 -13.29
C GLN A 42 -3.07 -0.48 -13.36
N SER A 43 -2.67 -1.05 -14.50
CA SER A 43 -2.58 -2.49 -14.70
C SER A 43 -1.53 -3.14 -13.79
N VAL A 44 -0.36 -2.52 -13.63
CA VAL A 44 0.69 -3.03 -12.74
C VAL A 44 0.27 -2.88 -11.29
N LEU A 45 -0.20 -1.69 -10.91
CA LEU A 45 -0.58 -1.38 -9.54
C LEU A 45 -1.74 -2.26 -9.05
N SER A 46 -2.78 -2.47 -9.87
CA SER A 46 -3.93 -3.29 -9.48
C SER A 46 -3.53 -4.73 -9.16
N GLN A 47 -2.65 -5.34 -9.96
CA GLN A 47 -2.17 -6.70 -9.72
C GLN A 47 -1.36 -6.82 -8.42
N LEU A 48 -0.58 -5.80 -8.08
CA LEU A 48 0.17 -5.77 -6.83
C LEU A 48 -0.72 -5.51 -5.62
N VAL A 49 -1.66 -4.58 -5.72
CA VAL A 49 -2.63 -4.28 -4.65
C VAL A 49 -3.47 -5.51 -4.32
N GLU A 50 -3.88 -6.29 -5.32
CA GLU A 50 -4.70 -7.48 -5.12
C GLU A 50 -3.90 -8.71 -4.66
N SER A 51 -2.56 -8.63 -4.62
CA SER A 51 -1.70 -9.65 -4.03
C SER A 51 -1.54 -9.43 -2.53
N TYR A 52 -1.80 -10.47 -1.74
CA TYR A 52 -1.62 -10.43 -0.28
C TYR A 52 -0.18 -10.68 0.13
N GLY A 53 0.24 -10.04 1.22
CA GLY A 53 1.59 -10.17 1.75
C GLY A 53 1.74 -9.46 3.08
N VAL A 54 1.10 -9.99 4.14
CA VAL A 54 1.29 -9.49 5.51
C VAL A 54 2.75 -9.66 5.91
N SER A 55 3.28 -8.72 6.72
CA SER A 55 4.65 -8.76 7.23
C SER A 55 5.06 -10.13 7.74
N GLY A 56 6.06 -10.74 7.09
CA GLY A 56 6.52 -12.11 7.32
C GLY A 56 5.86 -13.17 6.44
N SER A 57 4.95 -12.78 5.53
CA SER A 57 4.26 -13.67 4.59
C SER A 57 4.19 -13.09 3.17
N GLU A 58 5.28 -12.46 2.72
CA GLU A 58 5.37 -11.68 1.47
C GLU A 58 5.49 -12.56 0.21
N GLY A 59 5.49 -13.89 0.36
CA GLY A 59 5.66 -14.82 -0.76
C GLY A 59 4.78 -14.52 -1.98
N PRO A 60 3.44 -14.40 -1.83
CA PRO A 60 2.55 -14.18 -2.96
C PRO A 60 2.82 -12.88 -3.72
N VAL A 61 3.06 -11.77 -3.00
CA VAL A 61 3.35 -10.49 -3.64
C VAL A 61 4.72 -10.48 -4.31
N ARG A 62 5.73 -11.14 -3.71
CA ARG A 62 7.05 -11.30 -4.33
C ARG A 62 6.95 -12.04 -5.67
N GLU A 63 6.18 -13.11 -5.76
CA GLU A 63 5.96 -13.82 -7.03
C GLU A 63 5.18 -12.94 -8.03
N THR A 64 4.29 -12.07 -7.58
CA THR A 64 3.63 -11.10 -8.45
C THR A 64 4.61 -10.09 -9.01
N VAL A 65 5.53 -9.54 -8.20
CA VAL A 65 6.61 -8.66 -8.68
C VAL A 65 7.43 -9.38 -9.76
N LYS A 66 7.91 -10.60 -9.48
CA LYS A 66 8.70 -11.40 -10.47
C LYS A 66 7.98 -11.55 -11.81
N ARG A 67 6.68 -11.87 -11.78
CA ARG A 67 5.85 -12.02 -12.99
C ARG A 67 5.69 -10.72 -13.76
N LEU A 68 5.68 -9.58 -13.09
CA LEU A 68 5.49 -8.26 -13.69
C LEU A 68 6.77 -7.65 -14.23
N LEU A 69 7.93 -8.13 -13.80
CA LEU A 69 9.24 -7.66 -14.30
C LEU A 69 9.43 -7.96 -15.78
N PRO A 70 10.18 -7.12 -16.50
CA PRO A 70 10.52 -7.42 -17.91
C PRO A 70 11.45 -8.65 -17.98
N PRO A 71 11.34 -9.46 -19.07
CA PRO A 71 12.06 -10.75 -19.17
C PRO A 71 13.60 -10.66 -19.08
N TRP A 72 14.16 -9.49 -19.31
CA TRP A 72 15.61 -9.28 -19.24
C TRP A 72 16.14 -9.06 -17.81
N VAL A 73 15.25 -8.90 -16.82
CA VAL A 73 15.64 -8.72 -15.41
C VAL A 73 15.75 -10.07 -14.73
N THR A 74 16.94 -10.36 -14.22
CA THR A 74 17.18 -11.53 -13.39
C THR A 74 17.04 -11.13 -11.92
N THR A 75 16.39 -11.96 -11.14
CA THR A 75 16.17 -11.73 -9.70
C THR A 75 16.74 -12.84 -8.85
N GLU A 76 17.15 -12.50 -7.65
CA GLU A 76 17.51 -13.43 -6.58
C GLU A 76 16.69 -13.11 -5.33
N THR A 77 16.46 -14.12 -4.49
CA THR A 77 15.79 -13.93 -3.19
C THR A 77 16.81 -14.32 -2.11
N ASP A 78 17.06 -13.39 -1.19
CA ASP A 78 17.99 -13.66 -0.07
C ASP A 78 17.33 -14.46 1.06
N THR A 79 18.11 -14.79 2.09
CA THR A 79 17.64 -15.55 3.24
C THR A 79 16.63 -14.80 4.12
N ALA A 80 16.61 -13.48 4.04
CA ALA A 80 15.61 -12.65 4.71
C ALA A 80 14.28 -12.58 3.93
N GLY A 81 14.28 -13.08 2.68
CA GLY A 81 13.12 -13.04 1.79
C GLY A 81 13.06 -11.81 0.88
N ASN A 82 14.04 -10.92 0.94
CA ASN A 82 14.10 -9.77 0.05
C ASN A 82 14.33 -10.22 -1.40
N LEU A 83 13.67 -9.56 -2.33
CA LEU A 83 13.89 -9.76 -3.76
C LEU A 83 14.88 -8.71 -4.27
N TRP A 84 15.88 -9.16 -5.02
CA TRP A 84 16.95 -8.33 -5.58
C TRP A 84 16.93 -8.40 -7.10
N ALA A 85 17.13 -7.26 -7.74
CA ALA A 85 17.45 -7.18 -9.17
C ALA A 85 18.65 -6.25 -9.36
N ARG A 86 19.68 -6.75 -10.02
CA ARG A 86 20.91 -5.99 -10.34
C ARG A 86 20.96 -5.73 -11.84
N VAL A 87 21.11 -4.47 -12.21
CA VAL A 87 21.14 -4.06 -13.62
C VAL A 87 22.27 -3.06 -13.89
N GLY A 88 22.59 -2.85 -15.15
CA GLY A 88 23.69 -1.96 -15.55
C GLY A 88 25.05 -2.64 -15.58
N PRO A 89 26.15 -1.87 -15.69
CA PRO A 89 27.49 -2.40 -15.77
C PRO A 89 27.93 -3.04 -14.44
N THR A 90 28.82 -4.03 -14.50
CA THR A 90 29.40 -4.66 -13.30
C THR A 90 30.49 -3.85 -12.63
N GLY A 91 30.89 -2.74 -13.24
CA GLY A 91 31.85 -1.76 -12.73
C GLY A 91 31.32 -0.35 -12.94
N GLY A 92 32.12 0.67 -12.61
CA GLY A 92 31.72 2.08 -12.82
C GLY A 92 31.38 2.83 -11.54
N GLY A 93 31.79 2.31 -10.37
CA GLY A 93 31.62 2.97 -9.09
C GLY A 93 30.61 2.30 -8.14
N ALA A 94 30.24 3.00 -7.09
CA ALA A 94 29.26 2.53 -6.14
C ALA A 94 27.86 2.39 -6.78
N PRO A 95 27.10 1.36 -6.44
CA PRO A 95 25.76 1.18 -6.99
C PRO A 95 24.79 2.27 -6.53
N VAL A 96 23.83 2.59 -7.38
CA VAL A 96 22.62 3.32 -7.00
C VAL A 96 21.60 2.27 -6.51
N VAL A 97 21.07 2.47 -5.31
CA VAL A 97 20.17 1.50 -4.68
C VAL A 97 18.78 2.10 -4.53
N PHE A 98 17.77 1.36 -4.95
CA PHE A 98 16.36 1.64 -4.68
C PHE A 98 15.80 0.52 -3.81
N VAL A 99 15.05 0.88 -2.78
CA VAL A 99 14.40 -0.08 -1.89
C VAL A 99 12.94 0.32 -1.65
N ALA A 100 12.03 -0.61 -1.85
CA ALA A 100 10.59 -0.51 -1.61
C ALA A 100 10.16 -1.78 -0.88
N HIS A 101 9.22 -1.71 0.06
CA HIS A 101 8.85 -2.93 0.78
C HIS A 101 7.72 -3.73 0.13
N LEU A 102 7.74 -5.05 0.37
CA LEU A 102 6.75 -6.00 -0.12
C LEU A 102 5.59 -6.18 0.83
N ASP A 103 5.84 -6.02 2.11
CA ASP A 103 4.84 -6.33 3.11
C ASP A 103 3.74 -5.26 3.21
N GLU A 104 2.73 -5.61 3.92
CA GLU A 104 1.57 -4.78 4.25
C GLU A 104 1.17 -5.01 5.68
N ILE A 105 0.57 -4.00 6.29
CA ILE A 105 -0.07 -4.15 7.60
C ILE A 105 -1.15 -5.25 7.57
N GLY A 106 -1.32 -5.90 8.70
CA GLY A 106 -2.33 -6.94 8.87
C GLY A 106 -2.27 -7.55 10.27
N PHE A 107 -2.67 -8.79 10.35
CA PHE A 107 -2.72 -9.50 11.62
C PHE A 107 -2.15 -10.92 11.47
N ARG A 108 -1.77 -11.51 12.61
CA ARG A 108 -1.41 -12.93 12.72
C ARG A 108 -2.22 -13.58 13.83
N VAL A 109 -2.71 -14.78 13.58
CA VAL A 109 -3.42 -15.59 14.56
C VAL A 109 -2.43 -16.02 15.65
N THR A 110 -2.74 -15.71 16.90
CA THR A 110 -1.96 -16.11 18.10
C THR A 110 -2.64 -17.19 18.90
N GLY A 111 -3.96 -17.38 18.72
CA GLY A 111 -4.73 -18.39 19.40
C GLY A 111 -6.06 -18.68 18.73
N ILE A 112 -6.59 -19.89 18.95
CA ILE A 112 -7.94 -20.28 18.58
C ILE A 112 -8.67 -20.59 19.87
N HIS A 113 -9.76 -19.89 20.13
CA HIS A 113 -10.58 -20.08 21.34
C HIS A 113 -11.49 -21.30 21.22
N ASP A 114 -12.00 -21.76 22.36
CA ASP A 114 -12.89 -22.92 22.38
C ASP A 114 -14.24 -22.69 21.68
N ASP A 115 -14.64 -21.41 21.54
CA ASP A 115 -15.80 -20.97 20.77
C ASP A 115 -15.53 -20.87 19.27
N GLY A 116 -14.32 -21.17 18.83
CA GLY A 116 -13.89 -21.11 17.41
C GLY A 116 -13.36 -19.76 16.94
N THR A 117 -13.45 -18.71 17.74
CA THR A 117 -12.92 -17.39 17.38
C THR A 117 -11.39 -17.35 17.41
N LEU A 118 -10.79 -16.46 16.62
CA LEU A 118 -9.35 -16.30 16.48
C LEU A 118 -8.86 -15.08 17.28
N GLU A 119 -7.85 -15.27 18.11
CA GLU A 119 -7.10 -14.18 18.71
C GLU A 119 -6.02 -13.67 17.77
N LEU A 120 -5.81 -12.35 17.72
CA LEU A 120 -4.94 -11.71 16.75
C LEU A 120 -3.88 -10.84 17.41
N GLU A 121 -2.69 -10.82 16.84
CA GLU A 121 -1.69 -9.77 17.04
C GLU A 121 -1.56 -8.90 15.79
N LEU A 122 -1.17 -7.64 15.97
CA LEU A 122 -0.92 -6.70 14.88
C LEU A 122 0.42 -7.01 14.20
N ARG A 123 0.42 -6.84 12.88
CA ARG A 123 1.61 -6.84 12.03
C ARG A 123 1.69 -5.48 11.35
N GLY A 124 2.32 -4.51 12.04
CA GLY A 124 2.41 -3.10 11.64
C GLY A 124 1.69 -2.15 12.60
N GLY A 125 1.86 -0.86 12.38
CA GLY A 125 1.31 0.21 13.22
C GLY A 125 0.05 0.84 12.62
N PHE A 126 -1.15 0.56 13.18
CA PHE A 126 -2.40 1.13 12.69
C PHE A 126 -3.50 1.17 13.75
N PHE A 127 -4.57 1.91 13.48
CA PHE A 127 -5.73 1.99 14.37
C PHE A 127 -6.66 0.79 14.18
N VAL A 128 -6.63 -0.15 15.11
CA VAL A 128 -7.45 -1.39 15.07
C VAL A 128 -8.94 -1.09 14.92
N SER A 129 -9.43 0.01 15.48
CA SER A 129 -10.84 0.42 15.40
C SER A 129 -11.34 0.63 13.98
N LEU A 130 -10.45 0.90 13.02
CA LEU A 130 -10.83 1.02 11.60
C LEU A 130 -11.19 -0.33 10.96
N PHE A 131 -10.80 -1.44 11.60
CA PHE A 131 -11.02 -2.79 11.11
C PHE A 131 -12.22 -3.48 11.77
N GLU A 132 -12.75 -2.93 12.86
CA GLU A 132 -13.89 -3.50 13.57
C GLU A 132 -15.14 -3.58 12.68
N ALA A 133 -15.88 -4.67 12.80
CA ALA A 133 -17.06 -4.99 12.00
C ALA A 133 -16.82 -5.05 10.48
N GLN A 134 -15.57 -5.15 10.05
CA GLN A 134 -15.21 -5.30 8.63
C GLN A 134 -15.05 -6.79 8.27
N PRO A 135 -15.24 -7.16 6.98
CA PRO A 135 -14.90 -8.50 6.51
C PRO A 135 -13.42 -8.82 6.76
N ALA A 136 -13.15 -10.03 7.20
CA ALA A 136 -11.81 -10.58 7.38
C ALA A 136 -11.53 -11.68 6.36
N LEU A 137 -10.26 -11.92 6.11
CA LEU A 137 -9.78 -13.00 5.25
C LEU A 137 -8.58 -13.64 5.93
N VAL A 138 -8.71 -14.90 6.34
CA VAL A 138 -7.63 -15.68 6.94
C VAL A 138 -6.90 -16.41 5.84
N HIS A 139 -5.61 -16.13 5.66
CA HIS A 139 -4.77 -16.73 4.63
C HIS A 139 -4.19 -18.04 5.12
N LEU A 140 -4.41 -19.10 4.38
CA LEU A 140 -3.91 -20.43 4.66
C LEU A 140 -2.75 -20.80 3.75
N ASP A 141 -2.00 -21.81 4.14
CA ASP A 141 -0.98 -22.41 3.30
C ASP A 141 -1.60 -22.90 1.97
N GLY A 142 -0.83 -22.78 0.88
CA GLY A 142 -1.29 -23.17 -0.45
C GLY A 142 -2.24 -22.19 -1.14
N GLY A 143 -2.40 -20.96 -0.60
CA GLY A 143 -3.12 -19.86 -1.25
C GLY A 143 -4.65 -19.97 -1.16
N ARG A 144 -5.16 -20.75 -0.22
CA ARG A 144 -6.58 -20.75 0.14
C ARG A 144 -6.85 -19.70 1.20
N ASP A 145 -8.04 -19.13 1.17
CA ASP A 145 -8.50 -18.17 2.15
C ASP A 145 -9.76 -18.64 2.85
N VAL A 146 -9.89 -18.32 4.13
CA VAL A 146 -11.11 -18.52 4.91
C VAL A 146 -11.73 -17.17 5.22
N PRO A 147 -12.96 -16.89 4.75
CA PRO A 147 -13.63 -15.64 5.07
C PRO A 147 -14.06 -15.60 6.55
N GLY A 148 -14.08 -14.41 7.11
CA GLY A 148 -14.52 -14.16 8.47
C GLY A 148 -14.95 -12.71 8.65
N VAL A 149 -15.14 -12.32 9.90
CA VAL A 149 -15.49 -10.95 10.30
C VAL A 149 -14.60 -10.53 11.46
N PHE A 150 -13.99 -9.37 11.35
CA PHE A 150 -13.36 -8.73 12.50
C PHE A 150 -14.43 -8.35 13.51
N MET A 151 -14.37 -8.95 14.69
CA MET A 151 -15.38 -8.76 15.71
C MET A 151 -15.34 -7.32 16.24
N PRO A 152 -16.50 -6.63 16.32
CA PRO A 152 -16.53 -5.34 16.99
C PRO A 152 -16.20 -5.55 18.46
N ARG A 153 -15.28 -4.75 18.99
CA ARG A 153 -15.03 -4.73 20.41
C ARG A 153 -16.11 -3.90 21.07
N ASP A 154 -16.63 -4.42 22.16
CA ASP A 154 -17.49 -3.59 22.99
C ASP A 154 -16.66 -2.42 23.53
N SER A 155 -16.67 -1.32 22.80
CA SER A 155 -16.19 -0.03 23.27
C SER A 155 -17.12 0.51 24.37
N GLY A 156 -18.10 -0.30 24.76
CA GLY A 156 -19.17 -0.04 25.68
C GLY A 156 -18.66 0.59 26.92
N PHE A 157 -18.70 1.82 26.87
CA PHE A 157 -19.06 2.78 27.89
C PHE A 157 -18.37 2.66 29.28
N ALA A 158 -17.68 1.56 29.59
CA ALA A 158 -17.13 1.31 30.90
C ALA A 158 -15.76 0.62 30.96
N ARG A 159 -15.14 0.24 29.84
CA ARG A 159 -13.83 -0.45 29.87
C ARG A 159 -12.70 0.48 29.49
N HIS A 160 -11.79 0.71 30.40
CA HIS A 160 -10.55 1.45 30.15
C HIS A 160 -9.60 0.69 29.20
N THR A 161 -9.77 -0.62 29.07
CA THR A 161 -8.98 -1.47 28.16
C THR A 161 -9.94 -2.26 27.28
N PRO A 162 -9.92 -2.03 25.96
CA PRO A 162 -10.73 -2.82 25.03
C PRO A 162 -10.35 -4.31 25.12
N PRO A 163 -11.31 -5.24 24.92
CA PRO A 163 -10.99 -6.66 24.83
C PRO A 163 -10.03 -6.93 23.67
N PRO A 164 -9.33 -8.09 23.68
CA PRO A 164 -8.48 -8.52 22.55
C PRO A 164 -9.24 -8.48 21.24
N PHE A 165 -8.54 -8.14 20.18
CA PHE A 165 -9.13 -8.10 18.83
C PHE A 165 -9.22 -9.52 18.28
N ARG A 166 -10.37 -9.89 17.73
CA ARG A 166 -10.69 -11.25 17.29
C ARG A 166 -11.34 -11.28 15.92
N VAL A 167 -11.25 -12.46 15.28
CA VAL A 167 -12.00 -12.79 14.07
C VAL A 167 -12.94 -13.96 14.34
N ASP A 168 -14.17 -13.82 13.86
CA ASP A 168 -15.15 -14.89 13.77
C ASP A 168 -15.14 -15.43 12.33
N VAL A 169 -14.87 -16.73 12.17
CA VAL A 169 -14.91 -17.46 10.89
C VAL A 169 -16.18 -18.31 10.73
N GLY A 170 -17.19 -18.10 11.57
CA GLY A 170 -18.49 -18.74 11.51
C GLY A 170 -18.53 -20.15 12.10
N THR A 171 -17.48 -20.60 12.78
CA THR A 171 -17.44 -21.88 13.51
C THR A 171 -17.84 -21.69 14.97
N THR A 172 -18.19 -22.78 15.64
CA THR A 172 -18.62 -22.78 17.04
C THR A 172 -17.71 -23.59 17.97
N SER A 173 -16.55 -24.03 17.46
CA SER A 173 -15.56 -24.75 18.26
C SER A 173 -14.16 -24.65 17.65
N ARG A 174 -13.15 -24.74 18.49
CA ARG A 174 -11.74 -24.85 18.08
C ARG A 174 -11.52 -25.92 17.02
N ALA A 175 -12.03 -27.12 17.24
CA ALA A 175 -11.85 -28.24 16.32
C ALA A 175 -12.47 -27.95 14.93
N ALA A 176 -13.61 -27.27 14.87
CA ALA A 176 -14.24 -26.87 13.61
C ALA A 176 -13.40 -25.82 12.87
N THR A 177 -12.80 -24.86 13.59
CA THR A 177 -11.92 -23.85 13.01
C THR A 177 -10.62 -24.49 12.47
N GLU A 178 -9.99 -25.37 13.25
CA GLU A 178 -8.80 -26.12 12.82
C GLU A 178 -9.08 -27.01 11.60
N ALA A 179 -10.29 -27.60 11.50
CA ALA A 179 -10.71 -28.39 10.34
C ALA A 179 -10.84 -27.56 9.05
N LEU A 180 -11.01 -26.23 9.12
CA LEU A 180 -10.89 -25.33 7.97
C LEU A 180 -9.44 -25.16 7.49
N GLY A 181 -8.47 -25.57 8.28
CA GLY A 181 -7.04 -25.39 8.04
C GLY A 181 -6.44 -24.17 8.73
N VAL A 182 -7.23 -23.45 9.53
CA VAL A 182 -6.74 -22.29 10.30
C VAL A 182 -5.85 -22.77 11.44
N HIS A 183 -4.71 -22.14 11.63
CA HIS A 183 -3.75 -22.47 12.68
C HIS A 183 -3.09 -21.20 13.25
N VAL A 184 -2.48 -21.33 14.42
CA VAL A 184 -1.62 -20.28 14.97
C VAL A 184 -0.49 -19.98 13.98
N GLY A 185 -0.32 -18.71 13.65
CA GLY A 185 0.61 -18.26 12.61
C GLY A 185 -0.06 -17.90 11.26
N SER A 186 -1.30 -18.35 10.99
CA SER A 186 -2.06 -17.89 9.83
C SER A 186 -2.17 -16.37 9.85
N THR A 187 -2.00 -15.72 8.69
CA THR A 187 -2.15 -14.27 8.60
C THR A 187 -3.59 -13.88 8.27
N VAL A 188 -3.97 -12.68 8.67
CA VAL A 188 -5.33 -12.18 8.47
C VAL A 188 -5.29 -10.76 7.94
N THR A 189 -6.11 -10.50 6.94
CA THR A 189 -6.31 -9.16 6.38
C THR A 189 -7.80 -8.90 6.12
N MET A 190 -8.11 -7.72 5.59
CA MET A 190 -9.38 -7.50 4.91
C MET A 190 -9.28 -7.95 3.44
N PRO A 191 -10.38 -8.41 2.82
CA PRO A 191 -10.46 -8.49 1.38
C PRO A 191 -10.10 -7.14 0.76
N LYS A 192 -9.34 -7.17 -0.34
CA LYS A 192 -8.92 -5.94 -1.00
C LYS A 192 -9.16 -5.98 -2.50
N ARG A 193 -9.45 -4.82 -3.05
CA ARG A 193 -9.59 -4.60 -4.48
C ARG A 193 -8.99 -3.25 -4.83
N TYR A 194 -8.47 -3.16 -6.03
CA TYR A 194 -8.15 -1.91 -6.66
C TYR A 194 -9.43 -1.31 -7.27
N VAL A 195 -9.86 -0.14 -6.82
CA VAL A 195 -11.08 0.51 -7.30
C VAL A 195 -10.75 1.89 -7.86
N ARG A 196 -11.13 2.13 -9.11
CA ARG A 196 -10.98 3.45 -9.74
C ARG A 196 -11.98 4.45 -9.13
N LEU A 197 -11.48 5.61 -8.80
CA LEU A 197 -12.26 6.77 -8.38
C LEU A 197 -12.39 7.78 -9.54
N ALA A 198 -12.92 8.96 -9.25
CA ALA A 198 -13.03 10.03 -10.23
C ALA A 198 -11.65 10.50 -10.73
N GLY A 199 -11.55 10.77 -12.01
CA GLY A 199 -10.30 11.15 -12.67
C GLY A 199 -9.30 10.00 -12.71
N THR A 200 -8.05 10.27 -12.33
CA THR A 200 -6.97 9.30 -12.27
C THR A 200 -6.75 8.71 -10.87
N ARG A 201 -7.63 8.99 -9.92
CA ARG A 201 -7.52 8.49 -8.56
C ARG A 201 -7.99 7.04 -8.43
N ALA A 202 -7.44 6.36 -7.44
CA ALA A 202 -7.84 5.01 -7.08
C ALA A 202 -7.89 4.87 -5.56
N THR A 203 -8.70 3.93 -5.10
CA THR A 203 -8.72 3.48 -3.71
C THR A 203 -8.48 1.98 -3.64
N GLY A 204 -7.86 1.57 -2.57
CA GLY A 204 -7.56 0.20 -2.23
C GLY A 204 -6.94 0.15 -0.85
N ARG A 205 -6.51 -1.03 -0.44
CA ARG A 205 -5.69 -1.20 0.75
C ARG A 205 -4.27 -1.57 0.32
N SER A 206 -3.29 -1.19 1.11
CA SER A 206 -1.88 -1.53 0.88
C SER A 206 -1.24 -0.85 -0.34
N PHE A 207 -1.67 0.38 -0.67
CA PHE A 207 -0.84 1.20 -1.55
C PHE A 207 0.53 1.44 -0.92
N ASP A 208 0.59 1.49 0.37
CA ASP A 208 1.76 1.33 1.20
C ASP A 208 2.14 -0.17 1.29
N ASP A 209 3.26 -0.69 0.67
CA ASP A 209 4.08 0.00 -0.35
C ASP A 209 3.99 -0.70 -1.72
N ARG A 210 2.75 -1.07 -2.11
CA ARG A 210 2.52 -1.61 -3.47
C ARG A 210 2.80 -0.58 -4.55
N VAL A 211 2.72 0.71 -4.22
CA VAL A 211 3.05 1.80 -5.15
C VAL A 211 4.54 1.85 -5.42
N GLY A 212 5.40 1.81 -4.40
CA GLY A 212 6.85 1.77 -4.59
C GLY A 212 7.27 0.52 -5.35
N SER A 213 6.71 -0.64 -4.99
CA SER A 213 6.90 -1.88 -5.73
C SER A 213 6.50 -1.76 -7.21
N ALA A 214 5.34 -1.14 -7.52
CA ALA A 214 4.88 -0.90 -8.89
C ALA A 214 5.78 0.08 -9.63
N ALA A 215 6.22 1.14 -8.97
CA ALA A 215 7.08 2.16 -9.56
C ALA A 215 8.44 1.59 -9.97
N GLN A 216 9.03 0.72 -9.16
CA GLN A 216 10.26 0.01 -9.52
C GLN A 216 10.07 -0.91 -10.75
N VAL A 217 8.98 -1.68 -10.80
CA VAL A 217 8.63 -2.52 -11.97
C VAL A 217 8.47 -1.68 -13.22
N LEU A 218 7.73 -0.58 -13.15
CA LEU A 218 7.49 0.33 -14.27
C LEU A 218 8.78 1.02 -14.73
N ALA A 219 9.64 1.45 -13.80
CA ALA A 219 10.95 2.02 -14.11
C ALA A 219 11.80 1.02 -14.89
N LEU A 220 11.86 -0.25 -14.45
CA LEU A 220 12.61 -1.31 -15.14
C LEU A 220 12.04 -1.63 -16.53
N ARG A 221 10.72 -1.55 -16.73
CA ARG A 221 10.09 -1.77 -18.05
C ARG A 221 10.49 -0.72 -19.08
N HIS A 222 10.69 0.52 -18.65
CA HIS A 222 10.99 1.66 -19.53
C HIS A 222 12.46 2.07 -19.50
N MET A 223 13.29 1.37 -18.75
CA MET A 223 14.71 1.72 -18.56
C MET A 223 15.52 1.65 -19.85
N ASN A 224 16.22 2.73 -20.15
CA ASN A 224 17.24 2.72 -21.18
C ASN A 224 18.55 2.12 -20.61
N ARG A 225 18.73 0.82 -20.82
CA ARG A 225 19.87 0.08 -20.30
C ARG A 225 21.23 0.63 -20.76
N ALA A 226 21.28 1.19 -21.97
CA ALA A 226 22.50 1.78 -22.51
C ALA A 226 22.90 3.11 -21.84
N ALA A 227 21.97 3.74 -21.13
CA ALA A 227 22.23 4.98 -20.39
C ALA A 227 22.80 4.73 -19.00
N LEU A 228 22.76 3.49 -18.49
CA LEU A 228 23.24 3.16 -17.16
C LEU A 228 24.77 3.26 -17.09
N LYS A 229 25.28 4.16 -16.26
CA LYS A 229 26.71 4.42 -16.07
C LYS A 229 27.29 3.70 -14.84
N HIS A 230 26.42 3.33 -13.91
CA HIS A 230 26.75 2.67 -12.64
C HIS A 230 25.92 1.40 -12.48
N PRO A 231 26.32 0.46 -11.64
CA PRO A 231 25.43 -0.61 -11.19
C PRO A 231 24.20 0.00 -10.53
N VAL A 232 23.03 -0.57 -10.80
CA VAL A 232 21.78 -0.19 -10.15
C VAL A 232 21.18 -1.42 -9.49
N VAL A 233 20.79 -1.28 -8.24
CA VAL A 233 20.22 -2.36 -7.45
C VAL A 233 18.80 -2.00 -7.06
N PHE A 234 17.85 -2.80 -7.46
CA PHE A 234 16.46 -2.72 -7.05
C PHE A 234 16.20 -3.78 -6.00
N ILE A 235 15.58 -3.38 -4.91
CA ILE A 235 15.28 -4.25 -3.78
C ILE A 235 13.81 -4.10 -3.43
N TRP A 236 13.15 -5.24 -3.26
CA TRP A 236 11.85 -5.34 -2.64
C TRP A 236 12.06 -6.00 -1.28
N SER A 237 12.05 -5.20 -0.23
CA SER A 237 12.34 -5.62 1.13
C SER A 237 11.15 -6.32 1.80
N THR A 238 11.41 -7.02 2.88
CA THR A 238 10.41 -7.71 3.70
C THR A 238 10.36 -7.14 5.10
N ARG A 239 9.20 -7.29 5.78
CA ARG A 239 9.02 -6.94 7.19
C ARG A 239 9.44 -5.50 7.54
N GLU A 240 9.11 -4.57 6.65
CA GLU A 240 9.29 -3.14 6.90
C GLU A 240 8.42 -2.71 8.07
N GLU A 241 7.12 -3.01 8.01
CA GLU A 241 6.04 -2.62 8.90
C GLU A 241 6.24 -3.08 10.37
N ILE A 242 7.12 -4.03 10.58
CA ILE A 242 7.43 -4.58 11.91
C ILE A 242 8.88 -4.37 12.33
N GLY A 243 9.53 -3.36 11.74
CA GLY A 243 10.84 -2.89 12.18
C GLY A 243 11.94 -2.95 11.15
N LEU A 244 11.66 -2.77 9.85
CA LEU A 244 12.65 -2.63 8.76
C LEU A 244 13.59 -3.85 8.63
N GLU A 245 13.12 -5.06 8.98
CA GLU A 245 14.01 -6.22 9.16
C GLU A 245 14.68 -6.67 7.86
N GLY A 246 13.94 -6.66 6.76
CA GLY A 246 14.48 -6.98 5.46
C GLY A 246 15.54 -5.98 5.02
N ALA A 247 15.26 -4.69 5.17
CA ALA A 247 16.21 -3.63 4.82
C ALA A 247 17.46 -3.64 5.71
N LYS A 248 17.36 -4.02 6.99
CA LYS A 248 18.54 -4.24 7.86
C LYS A 248 19.47 -5.32 7.28
N ALA A 249 18.92 -6.42 6.79
CA ALA A 249 19.71 -7.48 6.16
C ALA A 249 20.37 -6.99 4.86
N VAL A 250 19.66 -6.19 4.07
CA VAL A 250 20.19 -5.54 2.87
C VAL A 250 21.31 -4.58 3.21
N ALA A 251 21.11 -3.69 4.19
CA ALA A 251 22.10 -2.72 4.61
C ALA A 251 23.39 -3.41 5.15
N ALA A 252 23.23 -4.49 5.90
CA ALA A 252 24.38 -5.31 6.36
C ALA A 252 25.13 -5.96 5.18
N THR A 253 24.43 -6.37 4.12
CA THR A 253 25.03 -7.00 2.94
C THR A 253 25.78 -5.98 2.07
N LEU A 254 25.18 -4.82 1.83
CA LEU A 254 25.75 -3.76 0.99
C LEU A 254 26.81 -2.96 1.74
N GLY A 255 26.60 -2.73 3.02
CA GLY A 255 27.53 -2.04 3.90
C GLY A 255 28.03 -0.72 3.33
N THR A 256 29.33 -0.50 3.41
CA THR A 256 30.01 0.70 2.92
C THR A 256 30.25 0.72 1.41
N THR A 257 29.80 -0.28 0.66
CA THR A 257 29.94 -0.32 -0.82
C THR A 257 28.98 0.63 -1.52
N VAL A 258 28.01 1.18 -0.78
CA VAL A 258 26.96 2.09 -1.26
C VAL A 258 27.17 3.46 -0.63
N HIS A 259 26.95 4.53 -1.38
CA HIS A 259 27.05 5.90 -0.85
C HIS A 259 25.67 6.52 -0.57
N ARG A 260 24.65 6.07 -1.29
CA ARG A 260 23.26 6.52 -1.12
C ARG A 260 22.28 5.40 -1.43
N VAL A 261 21.17 5.47 -0.77
CA VAL A 261 19.98 4.64 -1.03
C VAL A 261 18.81 5.57 -1.31
N HIS A 262 17.94 5.17 -2.22
CA HIS A 262 16.65 5.78 -2.44
C HIS A 262 15.58 4.86 -1.85
N ALA A 263 15.23 5.07 -0.60
CA ALA A 263 14.06 4.43 -0.03
C ALA A 263 12.81 4.99 -0.69
N ILE A 264 11.92 4.09 -1.08
CA ILE A 264 10.67 4.42 -1.75
C ILE A 264 9.56 4.05 -0.78
N ASP A 265 8.79 5.06 -0.37
CA ASP A 265 7.80 4.85 0.66
C ASP A 265 6.71 5.94 0.58
N THR A 266 5.59 5.71 1.23
CA THR A 266 4.47 6.64 1.22
C THR A 266 4.83 8.01 1.78
N PHE A 267 4.16 9.03 1.30
CA PHE A 267 4.19 10.39 1.85
C PHE A 267 2.76 10.74 2.27
N VAL A 268 2.54 10.80 3.58
CA VAL A 268 1.22 11.15 4.10
C VAL A 268 0.83 12.55 3.63
N SER A 269 -0.28 12.65 2.90
CA SER A 269 -0.64 13.85 2.17
C SER A 269 -1.36 14.88 3.04
N ALA A 270 -0.94 16.15 2.94
CA ALA A 270 -1.53 17.29 3.65
C ALA A 270 -3.01 17.55 3.28
N ASP A 271 -3.47 17.03 2.16
CA ASP A 271 -4.88 17.15 1.74
C ASP A 271 -5.76 16.01 2.30
N SER A 272 -5.20 15.16 3.16
CA SER A 272 -5.96 14.20 3.96
C SER A 272 -6.62 14.91 5.13
N PRO A 273 -7.93 14.72 5.35
CA PRO A 273 -8.61 15.34 6.49
C PRO A 273 -8.19 14.77 7.86
N LEU A 274 -7.42 13.68 7.88
CA LEU A 274 -6.92 13.05 9.12
C LEU A 274 -5.55 13.61 9.54
N GLU A 275 -4.86 14.33 8.66
CA GLU A 275 -3.50 14.82 8.90
C GLU A 275 -3.48 16.28 9.30
N LEU A 276 -2.52 16.61 10.16
CA LEU A 276 -2.27 18.01 10.52
C LEU A 276 -1.58 18.71 9.34
N PRO A 277 -2.08 19.87 8.87
CA PRO A 277 -1.54 20.55 7.69
C PRO A 277 -0.06 20.94 7.76
N ASN A 278 0.51 21.02 8.95
CA ASN A 278 1.91 21.38 9.17
C ASN A 278 2.90 20.21 9.01
N PHE A 279 2.43 18.97 8.85
CA PHE A 279 3.30 17.81 8.65
C PHE A 279 3.51 17.47 7.18
N ALA A 280 2.47 17.59 6.38
CA ALA A 280 2.48 17.10 5.02
C ALA A 280 2.10 18.23 4.04
N VAL A 281 2.97 18.51 3.08
CA VAL A 281 2.81 19.61 2.12
C VAL A 281 2.73 19.13 0.66
N ALA A 282 2.63 17.82 0.42
CA ALA A 282 2.52 17.24 -0.91
C ALA A 282 1.11 16.72 -1.19
N PRO A 283 0.21 17.50 -1.80
CA PRO A 283 -1.12 17.06 -2.15
C PRO A 283 -1.12 15.98 -3.25
N VAL A 284 -2.11 15.08 -3.19
CA VAL A 284 -2.35 14.03 -4.19
C VAL A 284 -2.65 14.62 -5.56
N GLY A 285 -2.02 14.09 -6.61
CA GLY A 285 -2.21 14.48 -8.00
C GLY A 285 -1.23 15.55 -8.50
N ARG A 286 -0.16 15.80 -7.76
CA ARG A 286 0.89 16.78 -8.09
C ARG A 286 2.25 16.17 -8.41
N GLY A 287 2.34 14.85 -8.53
CA GLY A 287 3.57 14.12 -8.88
C GLY A 287 4.23 13.44 -7.70
N ALA A 288 5.36 12.78 -7.97
CA ALA A 288 6.20 12.15 -6.96
C ALA A 288 6.67 13.15 -5.89
N VAL A 289 7.19 12.65 -4.78
CA VAL A 289 7.69 13.49 -3.67
C VAL A 289 9.13 13.12 -3.34
N ALA A 290 9.99 14.12 -3.20
CA ALA A 290 11.25 13.99 -2.45
C ALA A 290 10.92 14.19 -0.96
N ARG A 291 11.10 13.14 -0.16
CA ARG A 291 10.91 13.18 1.30
C ARG A 291 12.12 13.86 1.92
N SER A 292 12.08 15.18 2.06
CA SER A 292 13.23 15.93 2.57
C SER A 292 13.50 15.68 4.06
N VAL A 293 12.43 15.47 4.83
CA VAL A 293 12.49 15.14 6.26
C VAL A 293 11.33 14.19 6.59
N ASP A 294 11.63 13.16 7.36
CA ASP A 294 10.64 12.32 8.04
C ASP A 294 11.10 11.97 9.45
N ASN A 295 10.41 11.04 10.14
CA ASN A 295 10.75 10.70 11.52
C ASN A 295 12.06 9.90 11.65
N SER A 296 12.55 9.32 10.57
CA SER A 296 13.70 8.42 10.57
C SER A 296 14.93 9.01 9.89
N SER A 297 14.76 10.00 8.99
CA SER A 297 15.86 10.54 8.21
C SER A 297 15.66 12.01 7.81
N VAL A 298 16.80 12.65 7.48
CA VAL A 298 16.87 13.97 6.86
C VAL A 298 17.72 13.85 5.61
N THR A 299 17.13 14.02 4.44
CA THR A 299 17.87 14.07 3.18
C THR A 299 18.67 15.38 3.10
N PRO A 300 19.99 15.34 2.92
CA PRO A 300 20.77 16.56 2.80
C PRO A 300 20.31 17.43 1.62
N PRO A 301 20.21 18.76 1.78
CA PRO A 301 19.66 19.66 0.76
C PRO A 301 20.25 19.50 -0.63
N ALA A 302 21.55 19.25 -0.75
CA ALA A 302 22.22 19.05 -2.03
C ALA A 302 21.68 17.84 -2.81
N TYR A 303 21.24 16.79 -2.13
CA TYR A 303 20.61 15.63 -2.77
C TYR A 303 19.16 15.93 -3.18
N VAL A 304 18.41 16.69 -2.38
CA VAL A 304 17.08 17.18 -2.75
C VAL A 304 17.17 18.05 -4.01
N ASP A 305 18.13 18.98 -4.06
CA ASP A 305 18.39 19.83 -5.23
C ASP A 305 18.73 18.99 -6.47
N SER A 306 19.54 17.94 -6.30
CA SER A 306 19.88 17.01 -7.39
C SER A 306 18.64 16.27 -7.92
N LEU A 307 17.77 15.77 -7.04
CA LEU A 307 16.48 15.16 -7.45
C LEU A 307 15.62 16.15 -8.25
N VAL A 308 15.52 17.39 -7.76
CA VAL A 308 14.76 18.46 -8.44
C VAL A 308 15.35 18.78 -9.81
N GLN A 309 16.67 18.82 -9.95
CA GLN A 309 17.33 19.03 -11.23
C GLN A 309 17.09 17.88 -12.21
N VAL A 310 17.21 16.63 -11.76
CA VAL A 310 16.91 15.43 -12.56
C VAL A 310 15.45 15.46 -13.04
N ALA A 311 14.50 15.72 -12.15
CA ALA A 311 13.09 15.79 -12.48
C ALA A 311 12.79 16.90 -13.50
N ARG A 312 13.32 18.11 -13.30
CA ARG A 312 13.16 19.24 -14.22
C ARG A 312 13.75 18.93 -15.60
N GLY A 313 14.94 18.32 -15.66
CA GLY A 313 15.59 17.96 -16.92
C GLY A 313 14.82 16.94 -17.74
N ARG A 314 13.92 16.19 -17.11
CA ARG A 314 13.09 15.16 -17.75
C ARG A 314 11.59 15.53 -17.81
N GLY A 315 11.21 16.72 -17.33
CA GLY A 315 9.81 17.17 -17.29
C GLY A 315 8.93 16.35 -16.32
N ILE A 316 9.53 15.77 -15.29
CA ILE A 316 8.86 14.93 -14.29
C ILE A 316 8.25 15.83 -13.21
N ALA A 317 6.99 15.59 -12.87
CA ALA A 317 6.33 16.29 -11.78
C ALA A 317 6.88 15.80 -10.44
N LEU A 318 7.53 16.66 -9.68
CA LEU A 318 8.13 16.37 -8.39
C LEU A 318 7.78 17.44 -7.37
N GLN A 319 7.37 17.02 -6.21
CA GLN A 319 7.15 17.84 -5.02
C GLN A 319 8.30 17.62 -4.03
N VAL A 320 8.46 18.53 -3.09
CA VAL A 320 9.40 18.39 -1.97
C VAL A 320 8.63 18.65 -0.70
N GLY A 321 8.76 17.78 0.30
CA GLY A 321 7.98 17.93 1.51
C GLY A 321 8.58 17.23 2.73
N THR A 322 7.93 17.51 3.87
CA THR A 322 8.17 16.87 5.15
C THR A 322 6.96 16.04 5.53
N THR A 323 7.18 14.80 5.99
CA THR A 323 6.12 13.89 6.39
C THR A 323 6.46 13.21 7.73
N ASN A 324 5.52 12.46 8.27
CA ASN A 324 5.74 11.53 9.37
C ASN A 324 6.00 10.11 8.84
N GLY A 325 6.24 9.18 9.76
CA GLY A 325 6.63 7.80 9.44
C GLY A 325 8.14 7.63 9.26
N GLY A 326 8.58 6.40 9.16
CA GLY A 326 9.95 6.03 8.84
C GLY A 326 10.06 5.56 7.41
N ASN A 327 11.20 4.98 7.04
CA ASN A 327 11.42 4.29 5.77
C ASN A 327 12.65 3.37 5.85
N ASP A 328 12.75 2.45 4.92
CA ASP A 328 13.82 1.46 4.82
C ASP A 328 15.24 2.05 4.65
N GLY A 329 15.37 3.29 4.21
CA GLY A 329 16.68 3.95 4.01
C GLY A 329 17.40 4.28 5.32
N SER A 330 16.66 4.47 6.39
CA SER A 330 17.18 4.84 7.69
C SER A 330 18.17 3.82 8.26
N VAL A 331 18.00 2.53 7.97
CA VAL A 331 18.90 1.47 8.46
C VAL A 331 20.25 1.41 7.75
N PHE A 332 20.43 2.18 6.68
CA PHE A 332 21.70 2.31 5.98
C PHE A 332 22.60 3.40 6.58
N THR A 333 22.04 4.33 7.34
CA THR A 333 22.81 5.45 7.93
C THR A 333 23.95 5.03 8.84
N PRO A 334 23.86 3.94 9.64
CA PRO A 334 24.99 3.45 10.43
C PRO A 334 26.22 3.03 9.61
N TYR A 335 26.03 2.77 8.31
CA TYR A 335 27.09 2.43 7.37
C TYR A 335 27.65 3.66 6.64
N GLY A 336 27.24 4.89 6.99
CA GLY A 336 27.64 6.11 6.33
C GLY A 336 26.93 6.36 4.99
N VAL A 337 25.86 5.63 4.71
CA VAL A 337 25.05 5.76 3.49
C VAL A 337 24.00 6.85 3.68
N VAL A 338 23.85 7.73 2.70
CA VAL A 338 22.84 8.78 2.73
C VAL A 338 21.51 8.21 2.25
N ASP A 339 20.47 8.38 3.07
CA ASP A 339 19.11 8.14 2.65
C ASP A 339 18.58 9.34 1.86
N VAL A 340 18.25 9.11 0.60
CA VAL A 340 17.66 10.08 -0.33
C VAL A 340 16.25 9.61 -0.67
N ALA A 341 15.39 9.70 0.32
CA ALA A 341 14.06 9.12 0.27
C ALA A 341 13.14 9.82 -0.76
N ILE A 342 12.43 9.02 -1.52
CA ILE A 342 11.43 9.44 -2.50
C ILE A 342 10.13 8.68 -2.26
N GLY A 343 9.02 9.22 -2.76
CA GLY A 343 7.74 8.55 -2.56
C GLY A 343 6.62 9.19 -3.37
N TRP A 344 5.41 8.96 -2.92
CA TRP A 344 4.18 9.44 -3.53
C TRP A 344 3.20 9.93 -2.44
N PRO A 345 2.35 10.93 -2.74
CA PRO A 345 1.34 11.36 -1.80
C PRO A 345 0.27 10.28 -1.61
N LEU A 346 -0.04 9.97 -0.36
CA LEU A 346 -1.07 9.02 0.02
C LEU A 346 -2.04 9.66 1.01
N ARG A 347 -3.35 9.43 0.83
CA ARG A 347 -4.36 9.73 1.84
C ARG A 347 -4.73 8.47 2.59
N TYR A 348 -4.98 8.62 3.89
CA TYR A 348 -5.51 7.56 4.76
C TYR A 348 -4.57 6.36 4.86
N SER A 349 -3.24 6.59 4.89
CA SER A 349 -2.23 5.55 5.10
C SER A 349 -2.58 4.66 6.28
N HIS A 350 -2.27 3.36 6.19
CA HIS A 350 -2.56 2.34 7.20
C HIS A 350 -4.05 2.19 7.55
N SER A 351 -4.92 2.44 6.57
CA SER A 351 -6.38 2.28 6.73
C SER A 351 -6.93 1.22 5.77
N PRO A 352 -8.18 0.80 5.98
CA PRO A 352 -8.87 -0.10 5.06
C PRO A 352 -9.07 0.45 3.64
N ALA A 353 -8.96 1.77 3.44
CA ALA A 353 -9.26 2.43 2.18
C ALA A 353 -8.35 3.64 1.95
N GLU A 354 -7.18 3.40 1.44
CA GLU A 354 -6.19 4.42 1.05
C GLU A 354 -6.57 5.05 -0.30
N VAL A 355 -6.05 6.25 -0.59
CA VAL A 355 -6.31 6.93 -1.86
C VAL A 355 -5.02 7.49 -2.45
N VAL A 356 -4.76 7.13 -3.71
CA VAL A 356 -3.64 7.64 -4.53
C VAL A 356 -4.15 8.31 -5.80
N ASP A 357 -3.28 9.07 -6.45
CA ASP A 357 -3.45 9.42 -7.86
C ASP A 357 -2.44 8.63 -8.71
N VAL A 358 -2.94 7.91 -9.70
CA VAL A 358 -2.09 7.08 -10.59
C VAL A 358 -1.05 7.90 -11.34
N LYS A 359 -1.29 9.21 -11.53
CA LYS A 359 -0.29 10.13 -12.10
C LYS A 359 0.93 10.28 -11.20
N ASP A 360 0.73 10.28 -9.88
CA ASP A 360 1.84 10.38 -8.94
C ASP A 360 2.68 9.09 -8.97
N VAL A 361 2.04 7.93 -9.10
CA VAL A 361 2.70 6.63 -9.27
C VAL A 361 3.52 6.59 -10.58
N ALA A 362 2.95 7.06 -11.69
CA ALA A 362 3.66 7.15 -12.96
C ALA A 362 4.86 8.11 -12.86
N SER A 363 4.66 9.26 -12.20
CA SER A 363 5.72 10.25 -11.97
C SER A 363 6.86 9.68 -11.11
N LEU A 364 6.55 8.88 -10.09
CA LEU A 364 7.53 8.19 -9.27
C LEU A 364 8.34 7.18 -10.08
N ALA A 365 7.68 6.39 -10.93
CA ALA A 365 8.36 5.45 -11.80
C ALA A 365 9.32 6.16 -12.79
N ASP A 366 8.88 7.28 -13.36
CA ASP A 366 9.69 8.10 -14.26
C ASP A 366 10.88 8.74 -13.51
N LEU A 367 10.70 9.14 -12.24
CA LEU A 367 11.78 9.65 -11.39
C LEU A 367 12.82 8.57 -11.08
N ILE A 368 12.40 7.36 -10.70
CA ILE A 368 13.28 6.22 -10.45
C ILE A 368 14.12 5.92 -11.70
N GLN A 369 13.48 5.83 -12.87
CA GLN A 369 14.17 5.64 -14.13
C GLN A 369 15.19 6.76 -14.41
N ALA A 370 14.78 8.02 -14.27
CA ALA A 370 15.63 9.17 -14.53
C ALA A 370 16.85 9.22 -13.60
N VAL A 371 16.66 8.92 -12.33
CA VAL A 371 17.75 8.82 -11.34
C VAL A 371 18.70 7.69 -11.70
N ALA A 372 18.20 6.49 -12.02
CA ALA A 372 19.03 5.35 -12.41
C ALA A 372 19.88 5.65 -13.68
N GLU A 373 19.34 6.39 -14.65
CA GLU A 373 20.00 6.69 -15.93
C GLU A 373 20.95 7.87 -15.89
N SER A 374 20.83 8.78 -14.93
CA SER A 374 21.55 10.06 -14.97
C SER A 374 22.35 10.41 -13.72
N TRP A 375 22.25 9.66 -12.65
CA TRP A 375 22.88 10.05 -11.36
C TRP A 375 23.99 9.12 -10.89
#